data_0d7d1a2f38125884aaa7266561730f5c
#
_entry.id   0d7d1a2f38125884aaa7266561730f5c
#
_cell.length_a   1.000
_cell.length_b   1.000
_cell.length_c   1.000
_cell.angle_alpha   90.00
_cell.angle_beta   90.00
_cell.angle_gamma   90.00
#
_symmetry.space_group_name_H-M   'P 1'
#
loop_
_entity.id
_entity.type
_entity.pdbx_description
1 polymer ?
#
loop_
_entity_poly.entity_id
_entity_poly.type
_entity_poly.pdbx_seq_one_letter_code
_entity_poly.pdbx_strand_id
1 'polypeptide(L)' 'MIDHDSPVPLHEQLAGILRTMIADGRITRRVPSILTLAQEYGVSHRTSQRALSALADEGLIVAVRGKGFYVKRYQS' A
#
# COMPACT_ATOMS: atom_id res chain seq x y z
N MET A 1 1.32 9.91 -7.84
CA MET A 1 1.66 10.87 -6.79
C MET A 1 0.41 11.32 -6.03
N ILE A 2 0.56 11.56 -4.74
CA ILE A 2 -0.57 11.97 -3.90
C ILE A 2 -0.97 13.41 -4.20
N ASP A 3 -2.25 13.63 -4.40
CA ASP A 3 -2.81 14.96 -4.63
C ASP A 3 -3.80 15.26 -3.50
N HIS A 4 -3.40 16.13 -2.59
CA HIS A 4 -4.22 16.47 -1.42
C HIS A 4 -5.45 17.31 -1.78
N ASP A 5 -5.46 17.89 -2.97
CA ASP A 5 -6.59 18.72 -3.43
C ASP A 5 -7.59 17.91 -4.26
N SER A 6 -7.29 16.68 -4.58
CA SER A 6 -8.19 15.83 -5.35
C SER A 6 -9.39 15.42 -4.51
N PRO A 7 -10.59 15.27 -5.12
CA PRO A 7 -11.74 14.71 -4.41
C PRO A 7 -11.58 13.23 -4.11
N VAL A 8 -10.60 12.55 -4.71
CA VAL A 8 -10.34 11.15 -4.42
C VAL A 8 -9.67 11.03 -3.05
N PRO A 9 -10.23 10.22 -2.13
CA PRO A 9 -9.62 10.06 -0.80
C PRO A 9 -8.16 9.65 -0.89
N LEU A 10 -7.34 10.14 0.05
CA LEU A 10 -5.90 9.89 0.04
C LEU A 10 -5.56 8.41 0.09
N HIS A 11 -6.32 7.63 0.86
CA HIS A 11 -6.04 6.19 0.95
C HIS A 11 -6.30 5.48 -0.38
N GLU A 12 -7.27 5.95 -1.17
CA GLU A 12 -7.52 5.36 -2.49
C GLU A 12 -6.43 5.72 -3.48
N GLN A 13 -5.92 6.96 -3.41
CA GLN A 13 -4.81 7.38 -4.24
C GLN A 13 -3.57 6.54 -3.93
N LEU A 14 -3.27 6.37 -2.66
CA LEU A 14 -2.10 5.59 -2.25
C LEU A 14 -2.25 4.12 -2.64
N ALA A 15 -3.42 3.55 -2.45
CA ALA A 15 -3.67 2.17 -2.87
C ALA A 15 -3.46 2.02 -4.38
N GLY A 16 -3.92 3.00 -5.17
CA GLY A 16 -3.73 2.98 -6.62
C GLY A 16 -2.25 3.01 -7.01
N ILE A 17 -1.46 3.85 -6.34
CA ILE A 17 -0.03 3.93 -6.58
C ILE A 17 0.63 2.58 -6.30
N LEU A 18 0.34 1.99 -5.15
CA LEU A 18 0.92 0.71 -4.76
C LEU A 18 0.48 -0.41 -5.67
N ARG A 19 -0.78 -0.41 -6.07
CA ARG A 19 -1.31 -1.42 -6.99
C ARG A 19 -0.54 -1.39 -8.31
N THR A 20 -0.27 -0.21 -8.83
CA THR A 20 0.50 -0.04 -10.05
C THR A 20 1.93 -0.54 -9.86
N MET A 21 2.56 -0.23 -8.73
CA MET A 21 3.93 -0.67 -8.45
C MET A 21 4.03 -2.19 -8.31
N ILE A 22 3.00 -2.82 -7.80
CA ILE A 22 2.95 -4.28 -7.74
C ILE A 22 2.77 -4.85 -9.16
N ALA A 23 1.89 -4.24 -9.94
CA ALA A 23 1.60 -4.72 -11.28
C ALA A 23 2.81 -4.60 -12.22
N ASP A 24 3.59 -3.52 -12.10
CA ASP A 24 4.73 -3.30 -12.99
C ASP A 24 6.05 -3.87 -12.47
N GLY A 25 6.02 -4.56 -11.34
CA GLY A 25 7.19 -5.25 -10.81
C GLY A 25 8.13 -4.42 -9.95
N ARG A 26 7.78 -3.18 -9.63
CA ARG A 26 8.62 -2.36 -8.73
C ARG A 26 8.52 -2.84 -7.29
N ILE A 27 7.39 -3.40 -6.90
CA ILE A 27 7.23 -4.05 -5.60
C ILE A 27 6.99 -5.53 -5.89
N THR A 28 7.94 -6.39 -5.54
CA THR A 28 7.87 -7.81 -5.88
C THR A 28 7.68 -8.72 -4.68
N ARG A 29 8.11 -8.28 -3.50
CA ARG A 29 8.09 -9.13 -2.30
C ARG A 29 7.45 -8.39 -1.13
N ARG A 30 8.22 -7.54 -0.48
CA ARG A 30 7.79 -6.84 0.72
C ARG A 30 7.26 -5.46 0.37
N VAL A 31 6.08 -5.15 0.89
CA VAL A 31 5.46 -3.84 0.71
C VAL A 31 6.01 -2.90 1.79
N PRO A 32 6.27 -1.62 1.47
CA PRO A 32 6.71 -0.67 2.49
C PRO A 32 5.75 -0.62 3.67
N SER A 33 6.30 -0.37 4.84
CA SER A 33 5.51 -0.34 6.08
C SER A 33 4.58 0.88 6.13
N ILE A 34 3.61 0.82 7.05
CA ILE A 34 2.71 1.94 7.31
C ILE A 34 3.51 3.22 7.59
N LEU A 35 4.53 3.13 8.44
CA LEU A 35 5.35 4.29 8.79
C LEU A 35 6.10 4.83 7.57
N THR A 36 6.71 3.95 6.80
CA THR A 36 7.45 4.35 5.60
C THR A 36 6.54 5.05 4.61
N LEU A 37 5.36 4.49 4.36
CA LEU A 37 4.40 5.09 3.43
C LEU A 37 3.91 6.44 3.93
N ALA A 38 3.64 6.56 5.22
CA ALA A 38 3.20 7.83 5.79
C ALA A 38 4.25 8.91 5.59
N GLN A 39 5.51 8.57 5.79
CA GLN A 39 6.63 9.51 5.63
C GLN A 39 6.88 9.86 4.17
N GLU A 40 6.88 8.86 3.31
CA GLU A 40 7.18 9.08 1.89
C GLU A 40 6.11 9.89 1.18
N TYR A 41 4.85 9.64 1.49
CA TYR A 41 3.75 10.27 0.77
C TYR A 41 3.09 11.41 1.53
N GLY A 42 3.58 11.70 2.75
CA GLY A 42 3.04 12.80 3.53
C GLY A 42 1.59 12.60 3.95
N VAL A 43 1.23 11.38 4.31
CA VAL A 43 -0.12 11.03 4.74
C VAL A 43 -0.09 10.49 6.16
N SER A 44 -1.26 10.40 6.80
CA SER A 44 -1.34 9.87 8.15
C SER A 44 -1.10 8.36 8.17
N HIS A 45 -0.76 7.83 9.36
CA HIS A 45 -0.65 6.37 9.55
C HIS A 45 -1.97 5.68 9.21
N ARG A 46 -3.09 6.30 9.58
CA ARG A 46 -4.40 5.74 9.29
C ARG A 46 -4.64 5.64 7.79
N THR A 47 -4.27 6.67 7.03
CA THR A 47 -4.41 6.66 5.58
C THR A 47 -3.58 5.53 4.97
N SER A 48 -2.33 5.37 5.42
CA SER A 48 -1.46 4.29 4.96
C SER A 48 -2.04 2.93 5.29
N GLN A 49 -2.54 2.77 6.51
CA GLN A 49 -3.14 1.52 6.94
C GLN A 49 -4.36 1.17 6.08
N ARG A 50 -5.21 2.16 5.81
CA ARG A 50 -6.40 1.94 4.99
C ARG A 50 -6.04 1.56 3.56
N ALA A 51 -4.98 2.16 3.01
CA ALA A 51 -4.51 1.81 1.67
C ALA A 51 -4.05 0.35 1.63
N LEU A 52 -3.25 -0.07 2.61
CA LEU A 52 -2.77 -1.44 2.68
C LEU A 52 -3.92 -2.42 2.90
N SER A 53 -4.88 -2.06 3.75
CA SER A 53 -6.06 -2.91 3.98
C SER A 53 -6.86 -3.10 2.70
N ALA A 54 -7.00 -2.06 1.89
CA ALA A 54 -7.71 -2.16 0.62
C ALA A 54 -7.02 -3.14 -0.32
N LEU A 55 -5.68 -3.08 -0.40
CA LEU A 55 -4.93 -4.01 -1.24
C LEU A 55 -5.03 -5.45 -0.72
N ALA A 56 -5.04 -5.62 0.59
CA ALA A 56 -5.21 -6.94 1.18
C ALA A 56 -6.59 -7.50 0.86
N ASP A 57 -7.63 -6.66 0.92
CA ASP A 57 -8.98 -7.05 0.57
C ASP A 57 -9.10 -7.45 -0.90
N GLU A 58 -8.28 -6.84 -1.77
CA GLU A 58 -8.23 -7.20 -3.18
C GLU A 58 -7.46 -8.49 -3.44
N GLY A 59 -6.79 -9.02 -2.42
CA GLY A 59 -6.00 -10.23 -2.57
C GLY A 59 -4.62 -10.01 -3.19
N LEU A 60 -4.16 -8.76 -3.25
CA LEU A 60 -2.86 -8.45 -3.84
C LEU A 60 -1.71 -8.60 -2.85
N ILE A 61 -1.98 -8.35 -1.57
CA ILE A 61 -0.97 -8.46 -0.52
C ILE A 61 -1.57 -9.22 0.66
N VAL A 62 -0.68 -9.67 1.55
CA VAL A 62 -1.08 -10.39 2.74
C VAL A 62 -0.26 -9.87 3.92
N ALA A 63 -0.91 -9.73 5.08
CA ALA A 63 -0.23 -9.34 6.31
C ALA A 63 0.45 -10.59 6.90
N VAL A 64 1.73 -10.47 7.18
CA VAL A 64 2.50 -11.53 7.82
C VAL A 64 2.85 -11.06 9.23
N ARG A 65 2.31 -11.73 10.21
CA ARG A 65 2.43 -11.33 11.61
C ARG A 65 3.90 -11.18 12.01
N GLY A 66 4.22 -10.03 12.58
CA GLY A 66 5.58 -9.73 13.01
C GLY A 66 6.54 -9.34 11.91
N LYS A 67 6.10 -9.36 10.64
CA LYS A 67 6.99 -9.07 9.51
C LYS A 67 6.48 -7.98 8.57
N GLY A 68 5.17 -7.71 8.57
CA GLY A 68 4.58 -6.67 7.74
C GLY A 68 3.75 -7.22 6.59
N PHE A 69 3.70 -6.48 5.49
CA PHE A 69 2.89 -6.87 4.33
C PHE A 69 3.77 -7.36 3.19
N TYR A 70 3.32 -8.40 2.52
CA TYR A 70 4.03 -9.03 1.40
C TYR A 70 3.10 -9.20 0.22
N VAL A 71 3.67 -9.16 -0.98
CA VAL A 71 2.90 -9.44 -2.20
C VAL A 71 2.45 -10.91 -2.13
N LYS A 72 1.16 -11.13 -2.32
CA LYS A 72 0.56 -12.44 -2.07
C LYS A 72 1.16 -13.55 -2.93
N ARG A 73 1.37 -13.27 -4.23
CA ARG A 73 1.90 -14.30 -5.13
C ARG A 73 3.30 -14.78 -4.74
N TYR A 74 4.03 -13.95 -4.00
CA TYR A 74 5.36 -14.32 -3.52
C TYR A 74 5.27 -15.32 -2.38
N GLN A 75 4.14 -15.32 -1.68
CA GLN A 75 3.91 -16.17 -0.53
C GLN A 75 3.53 -17.61 -0.90
N SER A 76 3.03 -17.79 -2.09
CA SER A 76 2.57 -19.13 -2.52
C SER A 76 3.73 -20.11 -2.80
#